data_ea913f27c25cff9226cc31326713b460
#
_entry.id   ea913f27c25cff9226cc31326713b460
#
_cell.length_a   1.000
_cell.length_b   1.000
_cell.length_c   1.000
_cell.angle_alpha   90.00
_cell.angle_beta   90.00
_cell.angle_gamma   90.00
#
_symmetry.space_group_name_H-M   'P 1'
#
loop_
_entity.id
_entity.type
_entity.pdbx_description
1 polymer ?
#
loop_
_entity_poly.entity_id
_entity_poly.type
_entity_poly.pdbx_seq_one_letter_code
_entity_poly.pdbx_strand_id
1 'polypeptide(L)'
;MAGMNSAVRYSPLHSVVFACIFQDEDKAGAAMLEFLNAVMKHVGEEPIAEILSMTSEYSVMGESADQKYGRLDVRVKAESGRLFDIEVQIDRDYMNERGFFYGGRMGEDAFKPGTPYNQMPEVRVITLVDFYVRDGSEEIVEPVVLAYANSPTELATRKFMMYHIQLPAFRKAHRTLESVRNDAFFTWLYALDQGYKNPDEMEVLSEMSEGLRNFAKRYNYAINDPELIRRYRMVEDGRRDVATRIAVAEARGIEIGEARGMEIGEARKNRENARAMKNAGIEIAVIAQITGLDEAEIEAL
;
A
#
# COMPACT_ATOMS: atom_id res chain seq x y z
N MET A 1 30.90 30.84 -4.23
CA MET A 1 29.87 30.12 -3.47
C MET A 1 28.74 29.78 -4.42
N ALA A 2 28.82 28.63 -5.06
CA ALA A 2 27.75 28.11 -5.95
C ALA A 2 26.70 27.52 -5.06
N GLY A 3 25.44 28.01 -5.21
CA GLY A 3 24.29 27.53 -4.47
C GLY A 3 24.12 26.03 -4.68
N MET A 4 24.13 25.26 -3.59
CA MET A 4 23.71 23.88 -3.58
C MET A 4 22.21 23.87 -3.95
N ASN A 5 21.94 23.59 -5.23
CA ASN A 5 20.63 23.19 -5.68
C ASN A 5 20.23 21.98 -4.82
N SER A 6 19.19 22.10 -4.01
CA SER A 6 18.59 20.97 -3.33
C SER A 6 17.98 20.08 -4.42
N ALA A 7 18.80 19.16 -4.94
CA ALA A 7 18.32 18.19 -5.93
C ALA A 7 17.13 17.47 -5.34
N VAL A 8 16.00 17.52 -6.03
CA VAL A 8 14.80 16.75 -5.67
C VAL A 8 15.22 15.29 -5.59
N ARG A 9 15.15 14.70 -4.40
CA ARG A 9 15.54 13.32 -4.18
C ARG A 9 14.33 12.44 -4.32
N TYR A 10 14.32 11.62 -5.33
CA TYR A 10 13.24 10.67 -5.61
C TYR A 10 13.36 9.47 -4.68
N SER A 11 12.31 9.16 -3.92
CA SER A 11 12.32 8.01 -3.01
C SER A 11 12.49 6.69 -3.78
N PRO A 12 13.40 5.80 -3.36
CA PRO A 12 13.49 4.43 -3.87
C PRO A 12 12.19 3.65 -3.67
N LEU A 13 11.40 4.02 -2.66
CA LEU A 13 10.09 3.41 -2.35
C LEU A 13 8.93 4.01 -3.17
N HIS A 14 9.21 4.90 -4.11
CA HIS A 14 8.21 5.25 -5.10
C HIS A 14 8.15 4.14 -6.17
N SER A 15 6.96 3.66 -6.50
CA SER A 15 6.75 2.51 -7.38
C SER A 15 7.54 2.57 -8.69
N VAL A 16 7.58 3.74 -9.37
CA VAL A 16 8.34 3.94 -10.62
C VAL A 16 9.84 3.80 -10.39
N VAL A 17 10.36 4.36 -9.29
CA VAL A 17 11.79 4.31 -8.95
C VAL A 17 12.18 2.90 -8.53
N PHE A 18 11.37 2.27 -7.68
CA PHE A 18 11.57 0.90 -7.22
C PHE A 18 11.63 -0.09 -8.39
N ALA A 19 10.63 -0.04 -9.28
CA ALA A 19 10.62 -0.89 -10.45
C ALA A 19 11.83 -0.65 -11.35
N CYS A 20 12.26 0.60 -11.57
CA CYS A 20 13.45 0.89 -12.36
C CYS A 20 14.74 0.35 -11.74
N ILE A 21 14.87 0.41 -10.41
CA ILE A 21 16.02 -0.15 -9.70
C ILE A 21 16.08 -1.67 -9.91
N PHE A 22 14.93 -2.37 -9.84
CA PHE A 22 14.84 -3.82 -9.81
C PHE A 22 14.26 -4.46 -11.09
N GLN A 23 14.15 -3.72 -12.20
CA GLN A 23 13.54 -4.26 -13.43
C GLN A 23 14.45 -5.18 -14.28
N ASP A 24 15.75 -5.19 -14.01
CA ASP A 24 16.75 -5.81 -14.89
C ASP A 24 17.55 -6.82 -14.05
N GLU A 25 17.34 -8.13 -14.31
CA GLU A 25 17.97 -9.21 -13.57
C GLU A 25 19.50 -9.16 -13.65
N ASP A 26 20.05 -8.91 -14.83
CA ASP A 26 21.51 -8.85 -15.03
C ASP A 26 22.18 -7.72 -14.25
N LYS A 27 21.43 -6.65 -14.01
CA LYS A 27 21.94 -5.43 -13.36
C LYS A 27 21.53 -5.27 -11.90
N ALA A 28 20.43 -5.89 -11.49
CA ALA A 28 19.84 -5.72 -10.16
C ALA A 28 19.74 -7.01 -9.36
N GLY A 29 20.05 -8.17 -9.98
CA GLY A 29 19.89 -9.48 -9.35
C GLY A 29 20.60 -9.59 -8.01
N ALA A 30 21.85 -9.13 -7.89
CA ALA A 30 22.59 -9.15 -6.63
C ALA A 30 21.91 -8.31 -5.53
N ALA A 31 21.38 -7.14 -5.87
CA ALA A 31 20.64 -6.29 -4.92
C ALA A 31 19.35 -6.94 -4.45
N MET A 32 18.56 -7.49 -5.38
CA MET A 32 17.30 -8.16 -5.06
C MET A 32 17.53 -9.44 -4.25
N LEU A 33 18.50 -10.24 -4.63
CA LEU A 33 18.84 -11.48 -3.91
C LEU A 33 19.23 -11.18 -2.45
N GLU A 34 20.09 -10.19 -2.24
CA GLU A 34 20.55 -9.81 -0.90
C GLU A 34 19.39 -9.23 -0.07
N PHE A 35 18.56 -8.37 -0.67
CA PHE A 35 17.37 -7.83 0.00
C PHE A 35 16.39 -8.95 0.40
N LEU A 36 16.05 -9.85 -0.52
CA LEU A 36 15.16 -10.97 -0.22
C LEU A 36 15.73 -11.87 0.88
N ASN A 37 17.02 -12.19 0.84
CA ASN A 37 17.66 -13.01 1.86
C ASN A 37 17.72 -12.31 3.22
N ALA A 38 17.88 -11.00 3.26
CA ALA A 38 17.77 -10.22 4.48
C ALA A 38 16.36 -10.30 5.08
N VAL A 39 15.32 -10.19 4.25
CA VAL A 39 13.91 -10.36 4.69
C VAL A 39 13.68 -11.79 5.16
N MET A 40 14.04 -12.81 4.36
CA MET A 40 13.81 -14.22 4.70
C MET A 40 14.48 -14.59 6.01
N LYS A 41 15.73 -14.20 6.22
CA LYS A 41 16.44 -14.42 7.49
C LYS A 41 15.73 -13.76 8.66
N HIS A 42 15.25 -12.54 8.49
CA HIS A 42 14.56 -11.79 9.56
C HIS A 42 13.25 -12.47 9.97
N VAL A 43 12.49 -13.01 9.02
CA VAL A 43 11.22 -13.71 9.29
C VAL A 43 11.40 -15.21 9.60
N GLY A 44 12.63 -15.71 9.71
CA GLY A 44 12.94 -17.10 10.06
C GLY A 44 12.64 -18.10 8.93
N GLU A 45 12.69 -17.64 7.67
CA GLU A 45 12.58 -18.50 6.49
C GLU A 45 13.96 -18.85 5.89
N GLU A 46 14.01 -19.94 5.15
CA GLU A 46 15.21 -20.37 4.46
C GLU A 46 15.62 -19.37 3.38
N PRO A 47 16.91 -19.05 3.24
CA PRO A 47 17.40 -18.19 2.18
C PRO A 47 17.21 -18.83 0.80
N ILE A 48 17.35 -18.03 -0.24
CA ILE A 48 17.41 -18.46 -1.64
C ILE A 48 18.84 -18.33 -2.14
N ALA A 49 19.28 -19.27 -2.95
CA ALA A 49 20.65 -19.28 -3.48
C ALA A 49 20.76 -18.42 -4.75
N GLU A 50 19.73 -18.46 -5.61
CA GLU A 50 19.76 -17.82 -6.92
C GLU A 50 18.37 -17.33 -7.34
N ILE A 51 18.34 -16.23 -8.08
CA ILE A 51 17.15 -15.73 -8.80
C ILE A 51 17.19 -16.28 -10.22
N LEU A 52 16.16 -17.05 -10.60
CA LEU A 52 16.02 -17.59 -11.97
C LEU A 52 15.37 -16.60 -12.93
N SER A 53 14.48 -15.76 -12.44
CA SER A 53 13.88 -14.71 -13.24
C SER A 53 13.36 -13.59 -12.34
N MET A 54 13.42 -12.37 -12.86
CA MET A 54 12.90 -11.18 -12.24
C MET A 54 12.15 -10.35 -13.29
N THR A 55 10.90 -10.02 -13.01
CA THR A 55 10.07 -9.21 -13.90
C THR A 55 9.42 -8.10 -13.11
N SER A 56 9.40 -6.89 -13.67
CA SER A 56 8.57 -5.81 -13.18
C SER A 56 7.35 -5.69 -14.09
N GLU A 57 6.12 -5.84 -13.55
CA GLU A 57 4.92 -5.55 -14.32
C GLU A 57 4.81 -4.05 -14.53
N TYR A 58 5.31 -3.62 -15.67
CA TYR A 58 5.15 -2.27 -16.16
C TYR A 58 3.80 -2.18 -16.89
N SER A 59 2.72 -1.87 -16.19
CA SER A 59 1.48 -1.43 -16.83
C SER A 59 1.74 -0.06 -17.46
N VAL A 60 2.14 -0.05 -18.72
CA VAL A 60 2.09 1.19 -19.53
C VAL A 60 0.64 1.68 -19.47
N MET A 61 0.46 2.93 -19.06
CA MET A 61 -0.85 3.59 -19.05
C MET A 61 -1.50 3.42 -20.43
N GLY A 62 -2.56 2.61 -20.50
CA GLY A 62 -3.44 2.61 -21.65
C GLY A 62 -4.18 3.94 -21.73
N GLU A 63 -4.57 4.33 -22.92
CA GLU A 63 -5.20 5.62 -23.27
C GLU A 63 -6.59 5.87 -22.63
N SER A 64 -7.06 5.05 -21.68
CA SER A 64 -8.35 5.21 -21.02
C SER A 64 -8.22 5.58 -19.55
N ALA A 65 -8.96 6.60 -19.13
CA ALA A 65 -9.00 7.17 -17.78
C ALA A 65 -9.47 6.18 -16.67
N ASP A 66 -9.96 5.00 -17.03
CA ASP A 66 -10.44 3.95 -16.13
C ASP A 66 -9.39 2.87 -15.82
N GLN A 67 -8.21 2.92 -16.42
CA GLN A 67 -7.15 1.99 -16.09
C GLN A 67 -6.48 2.44 -14.79
N LYS A 68 -6.59 1.60 -13.76
CA LYS A 68 -5.96 1.74 -12.45
C LYS A 68 -4.50 2.13 -12.63
N TYR A 69 -4.10 3.26 -12.06
CA TYR A 69 -2.72 3.73 -12.02
C TYR A 69 -1.79 2.58 -11.61
N GLY A 70 -0.83 2.28 -12.52
CA GLY A 70 -0.11 1.03 -12.63
C GLY A 70 0.51 0.54 -11.33
N ARG A 71 0.30 -0.73 -11.06
CA ARG A 71 1.11 -1.52 -10.17
C ARG A 71 2.47 -1.72 -10.80
N LEU A 72 3.48 -1.36 -10.05
CA LEU A 72 4.86 -1.65 -10.38
C LEU A 72 5.38 -2.63 -9.32
N ASP A 73 4.91 -3.87 -9.45
CA ASP A 73 5.34 -4.97 -8.60
C ASP A 73 6.60 -5.58 -9.20
N VAL A 74 7.51 -6.02 -8.37
CA VAL A 74 8.67 -6.82 -8.82
C VAL A 74 8.41 -8.25 -8.44
N ARG A 75 8.34 -9.13 -9.45
CA ARG A 75 8.14 -10.56 -9.28
C ARG A 75 9.44 -11.29 -9.48
N VAL A 76 9.74 -12.19 -8.55
CA VAL A 76 10.96 -12.96 -8.53
C VAL A 76 10.62 -14.44 -8.43
N LYS A 77 11.31 -15.26 -9.25
CA LYS A 77 11.31 -16.72 -9.13
C LYS A 77 12.69 -17.18 -8.72
N ALA A 78 12.76 -17.86 -7.58
CA ALA A 78 14.00 -18.47 -7.08
C ALA A 78 14.25 -19.87 -7.67
N GLU A 79 15.49 -20.35 -7.55
CA GLU A 79 15.92 -21.72 -7.96
C GLU A 79 15.13 -22.81 -7.23
N SER A 80 14.73 -22.56 -5.99
CA SER A 80 13.88 -23.46 -5.20
C SER A 80 12.46 -23.61 -5.73
N GLY A 81 12.08 -22.81 -6.74
CA GLY A 81 10.72 -22.69 -7.25
C GLY A 81 9.83 -21.75 -6.42
N ARG A 82 10.34 -21.15 -5.32
CA ARG A 82 9.62 -20.11 -4.59
C ARG A 82 9.40 -18.87 -5.45
N LEU A 83 8.23 -18.28 -5.29
CA LEU A 83 7.81 -17.07 -5.98
C LEU A 83 7.67 -15.93 -4.98
N PHE A 84 8.19 -14.79 -5.34
CA PHE A 84 8.11 -13.57 -4.54
C PHE A 84 7.41 -12.47 -5.33
N ASP A 85 6.47 -11.79 -4.68
CA ASP A 85 5.83 -10.57 -5.17
C ASP A 85 6.19 -9.43 -4.21
N ILE A 86 6.93 -8.45 -4.70
CA ILE A 86 7.44 -7.34 -3.89
C ILE A 86 6.73 -6.07 -4.31
N GLU A 87 5.91 -5.54 -3.41
CA GLU A 87 5.13 -4.32 -3.61
C GLU A 87 5.61 -3.20 -2.70
N VAL A 88 5.56 -1.98 -3.22
CA VAL A 88 5.65 -0.76 -2.41
C VAL A 88 4.29 -0.08 -2.42
N GLN A 89 3.64 0.01 -1.26
CA GLN A 89 2.28 0.51 -1.15
C GLN A 89 2.16 1.71 -0.21
N ILE A 90 1.43 2.72 -0.67
CA ILE A 90 1.16 3.93 0.09
C ILE A 90 -0.26 3.91 0.68
N ASP A 91 -1.21 3.24 0.02
CA ASP A 91 -2.62 3.22 0.41
C ASP A 91 -2.96 1.97 1.22
N ARG A 92 -3.75 2.18 2.30
CA ARG A 92 -4.13 1.13 3.26
C ARG A 92 -5.25 0.22 2.74
N ASP A 93 -6.03 0.69 1.77
CA ASP A 93 -7.28 0.04 1.38
C ASP A 93 -7.05 -1.29 0.65
N TYR A 94 -7.72 -2.34 1.15
CA TYR A 94 -7.76 -3.69 0.56
C TYR A 94 -6.39 -4.33 0.32
N MET A 95 -5.40 -3.98 1.11
CA MET A 95 -4.02 -4.47 0.94
C MET A 95 -3.93 -6.00 1.06
N ASN A 96 -4.59 -6.59 2.04
CA ASN A 96 -4.59 -8.05 2.24
C ASN A 96 -5.30 -8.77 1.10
N GLU A 97 -6.46 -8.29 0.68
CA GLU A 97 -7.25 -8.85 -0.42
C GLU A 97 -6.47 -8.78 -1.73
N ARG A 98 -5.78 -7.67 -1.96
CA ARG A 98 -4.93 -7.48 -3.14
C ARG A 98 -3.75 -8.44 -3.12
N GLY A 99 -2.99 -8.49 -2.03
CA GLY A 99 -1.85 -9.40 -1.89
C GLY A 99 -2.26 -10.86 -2.05
N PHE A 100 -3.40 -11.26 -1.48
CA PHE A 100 -3.96 -12.59 -1.65
C PHE A 100 -4.35 -12.88 -3.11
N PHE A 101 -5.05 -11.95 -3.77
CA PHE A 101 -5.48 -12.11 -5.15
C PHE A 101 -4.30 -12.26 -6.13
N TYR A 102 -3.31 -11.36 -6.06
CA TYR A 102 -2.20 -11.37 -7.01
C TYR A 102 -1.17 -12.45 -6.70
N GLY A 103 -0.88 -12.68 -5.43
CA GLY A 103 -0.02 -13.80 -5.04
C GLY A 103 -0.64 -15.16 -5.37
N GLY A 104 -1.96 -15.30 -5.18
CA GLY A 104 -2.70 -16.50 -5.59
C GLY A 104 -2.64 -16.73 -7.09
N ARG A 105 -2.85 -15.67 -7.90
CA ARG A 105 -2.73 -15.75 -9.36
C ARG A 105 -1.32 -16.11 -9.82
N MET A 106 -0.30 -15.53 -9.20
CA MET A 106 1.09 -15.87 -9.51
C MET A 106 1.38 -17.35 -9.23
N GLY A 107 0.84 -17.91 -8.15
CA GLY A 107 0.93 -19.33 -7.83
C GLY A 107 0.21 -20.21 -8.86
N GLU A 108 -0.98 -19.78 -9.31
CA GLU A 108 -1.75 -20.47 -10.36
C GLU A 108 -1.01 -20.47 -11.69
N ASP A 109 -0.50 -19.33 -12.14
CA ASP A 109 0.23 -19.18 -13.41
C ASP A 109 1.49 -20.08 -13.48
N ALA A 110 2.12 -20.31 -12.32
CA ALA A 110 3.30 -21.18 -12.21
C ALA A 110 2.98 -22.68 -12.01
N PHE A 111 1.72 -23.01 -11.70
CA PHE A 111 1.28 -24.37 -11.38
C PHE A 111 0.69 -25.04 -12.62
N LYS A 112 1.49 -25.88 -13.28
CA LYS A 112 1.10 -26.50 -14.56
C LYS A 112 -0.01 -27.54 -14.39
N PRO A 113 -0.91 -27.68 -15.38
CA PRO A 113 -1.91 -28.74 -15.38
C PRO A 113 -1.32 -30.14 -15.20
N GLY A 114 -1.93 -30.94 -14.34
CA GLY A 114 -1.46 -32.32 -14.05
C GLY A 114 -0.35 -32.40 -12.99
N THR A 115 0.15 -31.28 -12.47
CA THR A 115 1.12 -31.28 -11.36
C THR A 115 0.39 -31.63 -10.05
N PRO A 116 0.94 -32.53 -9.22
CA PRO A 116 0.39 -32.85 -7.90
C PRO A 116 0.40 -31.64 -6.96
N TYR A 117 -0.63 -31.49 -6.11
CA TYR A 117 -0.78 -30.33 -5.20
C TYR A 117 0.39 -30.14 -4.22
N ASN A 118 1.08 -31.20 -3.82
CA ASN A 118 2.28 -31.09 -2.98
C ASN A 118 3.45 -30.38 -3.67
N GLN A 119 3.43 -30.29 -5.00
CA GLN A 119 4.41 -29.56 -5.82
C GLN A 119 3.96 -28.12 -6.16
N MET A 120 2.84 -27.66 -5.61
CA MET A 120 2.42 -26.27 -5.73
C MET A 120 3.56 -25.34 -5.26
N PRO A 121 3.92 -24.30 -6.04
CA PRO A 121 4.96 -23.37 -5.64
C PRO A 121 4.61 -22.65 -4.33
N GLU A 122 5.64 -22.28 -3.60
CA GLU A 122 5.49 -21.40 -2.45
C GLU A 122 5.47 -19.96 -2.91
N VAL A 123 4.52 -19.18 -2.42
CA VAL A 123 4.35 -17.76 -2.74
C VAL A 123 4.60 -16.93 -1.49
N ARG A 124 5.42 -15.91 -1.63
CA ARG A 124 5.70 -14.89 -0.60
C ARG A 124 5.35 -13.52 -1.16
N VAL A 125 4.38 -12.85 -0.57
CA VAL A 125 4.06 -11.45 -0.90
C VAL A 125 4.73 -10.57 0.15
N ILE A 126 5.64 -9.72 -0.27
CA ILE A 126 6.37 -8.78 0.59
C ILE A 126 5.90 -7.38 0.25
N THR A 127 5.26 -6.70 1.20
CA THR A 127 4.74 -5.35 0.97
C THR A 127 5.44 -4.36 1.90
N LEU A 128 6.12 -3.36 1.34
CA LEU A 128 6.66 -2.23 2.11
C LEU A 128 5.57 -1.16 2.19
N VAL A 129 5.15 -0.81 3.41
CA VAL A 129 4.04 0.11 3.66
C VAL A 129 4.44 1.30 4.51
N ASP A 130 3.91 2.48 4.19
CA ASP A 130 4.16 3.73 4.95
C ASP A 130 3.02 4.04 5.94
N PHE A 131 2.47 2.99 6.54
CA PHE A 131 1.43 3.07 7.57
C PHE A 131 1.48 1.83 8.48
N TYR A 132 0.74 1.86 9.61
CA TYR A 132 0.51 0.68 10.42
C TYR A 132 -0.64 -0.14 9.83
N VAL A 133 -0.42 -1.43 9.55
CA VAL A 133 -1.41 -2.30 8.89
C VAL A 133 -2.60 -2.64 9.79
N ARG A 134 -2.40 -2.60 11.10
CA ARG A 134 -3.47 -2.74 12.10
C ARG A 134 -3.20 -1.86 13.31
N ASP A 135 -4.29 -1.45 13.96
CA ASP A 135 -4.22 -0.58 15.11
C ASP A 135 -3.55 -1.29 16.30
N GLY A 136 -2.64 -0.56 16.96
CA GLY A 136 -1.89 -1.06 18.11
C GLY A 136 -0.71 -1.97 17.78
N SER A 137 -0.43 -2.26 16.51
CA SER A 137 0.80 -2.94 16.13
C SER A 137 2.00 -1.99 16.18
N GLU A 138 3.09 -2.45 16.79
CA GLU A 138 4.39 -1.77 16.78
C GLU A 138 5.47 -2.62 16.09
N GLU A 139 5.10 -3.77 15.56
CA GLU A 139 6.02 -4.69 14.88
C GLU A 139 6.51 -4.08 13.56
N ILE A 140 7.76 -4.30 13.23
CA ILE A 140 8.33 -3.84 11.95
C ILE A 140 7.84 -4.73 10.82
N VAL A 141 7.66 -6.02 11.07
CA VAL A 141 7.11 -6.98 10.12
C VAL A 141 5.86 -7.61 10.68
N GLU A 142 4.74 -7.48 9.98
CA GLU A 142 3.48 -8.16 10.28
C GLU A 142 3.27 -9.33 9.31
N PRO A 143 3.42 -10.57 9.78
CA PRO A 143 3.13 -11.74 8.95
C PRO A 143 1.62 -11.99 8.88
N VAL A 144 1.13 -12.31 7.66
CA VAL A 144 -0.22 -12.79 7.43
C VAL A 144 -0.14 -14.22 6.90
N VAL A 145 -0.78 -15.14 7.61
CA VAL A 145 -0.66 -16.58 7.37
C VAL A 145 -2.01 -17.26 7.37
N LEU A 146 -2.09 -18.42 6.73
CA LEU A 146 -3.23 -19.32 6.81
C LEU A 146 -3.03 -20.30 7.97
N ALA A 147 -3.86 -20.19 9.00
CA ALA A 147 -3.81 -21.02 10.20
C ALA A 147 -5.19 -21.60 10.53
N TYR A 148 -5.22 -22.64 11.35
CA TYR A 148 -6.47 -23.20 11.84
C TYR A 148 -7.12 -22.24 12.85
N ALA A 149 -8.40 -21.95 12.68
CA ALA A 149 -9.13 -21.00 13.53
C ALA A 149 -9.10 -21.39 15.02
N ASN A 150 -9.10 -22.68 15.32
CA ASN A 150 -9.06 -23.22 16.69
C ASN A 150 -7.62 -23.42 17.22
N SER A 151 -6.61 -23.25 16.37
CA SER A 151 -5.19 -23.38 16.68
C SER A 151 -4.39 -22.34 15.88
N PRO A 152 -4.47 -21.04 16.20
CA PRO A 152 -3.91 -19.98 15.37
C PRO A 152 -2.37 -19.98 15.26
N THR A 153 -1.69 -20.77 16.11
CA THR A 153 -0.24 -21.01 16.03
C THR A 153 0.13 -22.16 15.09
N GLU A 154 -0.87 -22.95 14.63
CA GLU A 154 -0.68 -24.08 13.72
C GLU A 154 -1.06 -23.67 12.30
N LEU A 155 -0.06 -23.60 11.42
CA LEU A 155 -0.28 -23.21 10.02
C LEU A 155 -1.02 -24.32 9.25
N ALA A 156 -2.10 -23.96 8.58
CA ALA A 156 -2.81 -24.87 7.68
C ALA A 156 -1.96 -25.17 6.43
N THR A 157 -1.15 -24.23 6.00
CA THR A 157 -0.18 -24.39 4.91
C THR A 157 0.92 -23.34 4.99
N ARG A 158 2.09 -23.65 4.46
CA ARG A 158 3.19 -22.70 4.24
C ARG A 158 3.32 -22.29 2.76
N LYS A 159 2.39 -22.74 1.90
CA LYS A 159 2.46 -22.46 0.46
C LYS A 159 2.16 -21.01 0.11
N PHE A 160 1.48 -20.27 0.98
CA PHE A 160 1.18 -18.87 0.80
C PHE A 160 1.37 -18.09 2.10
N MET A 161 2.20 -17.06 2.08
CA MET A 161 2.43 -16.16 3.22
C MET A 161 2.63 -14.74 2.72
N MET A 162 2.18 -13.75 3.51
CA MET A 162 2.43 -12.33 3.25
C MET A 162 3.21 -11.73 4.42
N TYR A 163 4.08 -10.78 4.12
CA TYR A 163 4.90 -10.04 5.08
C TYR A 163 4.75 -8.56 4.82
N HIS A 164 4.09 -7.84 5.73
CA HIS A 164 3.96 -6.40 5.63
C HIS A 164 5.06 -5.73 6.45
N ILE A 165 5.96 -5.03 5.78
CA ILE A 165 7.07 -4.31 6.40
C ILE A 165 6.61 -2.89 6.66
N GLN A 166 6.43 -2.53 7.93
CA GLN A 166 5.89 -1.25 8.38
C GLN A 166 7.00 -0.22 8.58
N LEU A 167 7.17 0.68 7.63
CA LEU A 167 8.18 1.75 7.68
C LEU A 167 8.02 2.70 8.87
N PRO A 168 6.80 3.06 9.34
CA PRO A 168 6.65 3.86 10.55
C PRO A 168 7.21 3.19 11.80
N ALA A 169 7.01 1.88 11.96
CA ALA A 169 7.57 1.12 13.08
C ALA A 169 9.10 1.06 12.98
N PHE A 170 9.63 0.81 11.77
CA PHE A 170 11.07 0.85 11.51
C PHE A 170 11.67 2.21 11.86
N ARG A 171 11.11 3.32 11.39
CA ARG A 171 11.60 4.69 11.67
C ARG A 171 11.54 5.05 13.14
N LYS A 172 10.59 4.49 13.90
CA LYS A 172 10.49 4.68 15.35
C LYS A 172 11.65 4.01 16.08
N ALA A 173 12.05 2.81 15.64
CA ALA A 173 13.10 2.01 16.25
C ALA A 173 14.51 2.40 15.76
N HIS A 174 14.67 2.75 14.49
CA HIS A 174 15.96 2.94 13.80
C HIS A 174 16.01 4.28 13.08
N ARG A 175 16.76 5.24 13.64
CA ARG A 175 16.82 6.61 13.12
C ARG A 175 18.13 6.97 12.44
N THR A 176 19.17 6.17 12.62
CA THR A 176 20.53 6.46 12.12
C THR A 176 21.15 5.24 11.49
N LEU A 177 22.08 5.45 10.54
CA LEU A 177 22.83 4.38 9.91
C LEU A 177 23.55 3.50 10.94
N GLU A 178 24.09 4.07 12.01
CA GLU A 178 24.78 3.33 13.06
C GLU A 178 23.85 2.33 13.78
N SER A 179 22.56 2.68 13.94
CA SER A 179 21.60 1.79 14.60
C SER A 179 21.22 0.55 13.79
N VAL A 180 21.54 0.50 12.50
CA VAL A 180 21.14 -0.58 11.58
C VAL A 180 22.29 -1.36 10.98
N ARG A 181 23.53 -0.83 11.01
CA ARG A 181 24.68 -1.36 10.27
C ARG A 181 25.07 -2.81 10.57
N ASN A 182 24.66 -3.36 11.70
CA ASN A 182 24.97 -4.73 12.12
C ASN A 182 23.86 -5.74 11.80
N ASP A 183 22.77 -5.31 11.19
CA ASP A 183 21.65 -6.16 10.77
C ASP A 183 21.33 -5.89 9.30
N ALA A 184 21.46 -6.91 8.47
CA ALA A 184 21.26 -6.76 7.02
C ALA A 184 19.84 -6.31 6.65
N PHE A 185 18.81 -6.81 7.36
CA PHE A 185 17.43 -6.43 7.08
C PHE A 185 17.19 -4.94 7.39
N PHE A 186 17.61 -4.48 8.56
CA PHE A 186 17.46 -3.07 8.93
C PHE A 186 18.35 -2.15 8.08
N THR A 187 19.53 -2.61 7.67
CA THR A 187 20.40 -1.87 6.74
C THR A 187 19.72 -1.67 5.40
N TRP A 188 19.07 -2.70 4.85
CA TRP A 188 18.30 -2.60 3.62
C TRP A 188 17.10 -1.67 3.74
N LEU A 189 16.34 -1.76 4.83
CA LEU A 189 15.23 -0.83 5.07
C LEU A 189 15.72 0.62 5.17
N TYR A 190 16.87 0.84 5.84
CA TYR A 190 17.47 2.16 5.93
C TYR A 190 17.90 2.70 4.55
N ALA A 191 18.55 1.88 3.74
CA ALA A 191 18.95 2.25 2.38
C ALA A 191 17.76 2.69 1.52
N LEU A 192 16.66 1.93 1.60
CA LEU A 192 15.44 2.18 0.83
C LEU A 192 14.65 3.41 1.35
N ASP A 193 14.60 3.62 2.65
CA ASP A 193 13.71 4.63 3.26
C ASP A 193 14.41 5.95 3.61
N GLN A 194 15.65 5.92 4.09
CA GLN A 194 16.31 7.08 4.66
C GLN A 194 17.68 7.39 4.01
N GLY A 195 18.51 6.37 3.76
CA GLY A 195 19.86 6.51 3.29
C GLY A 195 20.00 7.28 1.99
N TYR A 196 19.02 7.18 1.09
CA TYR A 196 19.01 7.93 -0.16
C TYR A 196 18.92 9.46 0.01
N LYS A 197 18.52 9.93 1.18
CA LYS A 197 18.41 11.36 1.51
C LYS A 197 19.78 12.01 1.79
N ASN A 198 20.78 11.19 2.08
CA ASN A 198 22.14 11.63 2.40
C ASN A 198 23.16 10.91 1.50
N PRO A 199 23.84 11.61 0.57
CA PRO A 199 24.83 11.00 -0.32
C PRO A 199 25.98 10.33 0.41
N ASP A 200 26.46 10.93 1.51
CA ASP A 200 27.57 10.38 2.27
C ASP A 200 27.18 9.04 2.94
N GLU A 201 25.95 8.94 3.44
CA GLU A 201 25.44 7.69 3.99
C GLU A 201 25.19 6.64 2.88
N MET A 202 24.75 7.06 1.70
CA MET A 202 24.59 6.15 0.57
C MET A 202 25.95 5.61 0.09
N GLU A 203 27.00 6.41 0.14
CA GLU A 203 28.37 5.97 -0.13
C GLU A 203 28.79 4.88 0.87
N VAL A 204 28.64 5.14 2.17
CA VAL A 204 28.92 4.16 3.23
C VAL A 204 28.13 2.88 3.04
N LEU A 205 26.82 2.98 2.79
CA LEU A 205 25.95 1.82 2.52
C LEU A 205 26.47 1.01 1.32
N SER A 206 26.92 1.67 0.26
CA SER A 206 27.44 1.01 -0.95
C SER A 206 28.73 0.22 -0.71
N GLU A 207 29.45 0.50 0.36
CA GLU A 207 30.67 -0.22 0.75
C GLU A 207 30.39 -1.45 1.62
N MET A 208 29.18 -1.54 2.23
CA MET A 208 28.85 -2.58 3.19
C MET A 208 28.63 -3.95 2.53
N SER A 209 28.10 -4.00 1.30
CA SER A 209 27.88 -5.25 0.57
C SER A 209 27.83 -5.03 -0.95
N GLU A 210 27.89 -6.16 -1.70
CA GLU A 210 27.76 -6.13 -3.15
C GLU A 210 26.32 -5.73 -3.57
N GLY A 211 25.30 -6.24 -2.89
CA GLY A 211 23.91 -5.90 -3.15
C GLY A 211 23.61 -4.42 -2.94
N LEU A 212 24.07 -3.84 -1.83
CA LEU A 212 23.92 -2.42 -1.54
C LEU A 212 24.70 -1.52 -2.52
N ARG A 213 25.88 -1.96 -2.96
CA ARG A 213 26.64 -1.28 -4.02
C ARG A 213 25.88 -1.28 -5.34
N ASN A 214 25.30 -2.41 -5.69
CA ASN A 214 24.50 -2.56 -6.90
C ASN A 214 23.23 -1.67 -6.81
N PHE A 215 22.54 -1.71 -5.68
CA PHE A 215 21.40 -0.82 -5.39
C PHE A 215 21.75 0.66 -5.55
N ALA A 216 22.84 1.13 -4.93
CA ALA A 216 23.25 2.54 -5.01
C ALA A 216 23.56 2.97 -6.44
N LYS A 217 24.24 2.13 -7.24
CA LYS A 217 24.48 2.36 -8.67
C LYS A 217 23.19 2.48 -9.46
N ARG A 218 22.24 1.55 -9.24
CA ARG A 218 20.95 1.51 -9.94
C ARG A 218 20.09 2.70 -9.54
N TYR A 219 20.06 3.03 -8.26
CA TYR A 219 19.36 4.22 -7.77
C TYR A 219 19.91 5.51 -8.41
N ASN A 220 21.24 5.68 -8.42
CA ASN A 220 21.86 6.85 -9.05
C ASN A 220 21.56 6.91 -10.56
N TYR A 221 21.56 5.78 -11.27
CA TYR A 221 21.13 5.74 -12.66
C TYR A 221 19.67 6.18 -12.81
N ALA A 222 18.76 5.62 -12.01
CA ALA A 222 17.35 5.90 -12.06
C ALA A 222 17.01 7.38 -11.86
N ILE A 223 17.58 8.02 -10.85
CA ILE A 223 17.29 9.43 -10.52
C ILE A 223 17.90 10.43 -11.52
N ASN A 224 18.78 9.98 -12.41
CA ASN A 224 19.37 10.79 -13.48
C ASN A 224 18.77 10.48 -14.86
N ASP A 225 17.86 9.53 -14.97
CA ASP A 225 17.15 9.20 -16.21
C ASP A 225 15.98 10.17 -16.44
N PRO A 226 16.04 11.04 -17.50
CA PRO A 226 14.97 12.00 -17.78
C PRO A 226 13.60 11.35 -18.03
N GLU A 227 13.58 10.16 -18.63
CA GLU A 227 12.35 9.44 -18.91
C GLU A 227 11.71 8.91 -17.62
N LEU A 228 12.51 8.39 -16.70
CA LEU A 228 12.04 7.98 -15.38
C LEU A 228 11.48 9.17 -14.59
N ILE A 229 12.18 10.32 -14.62
CA ILE A 229 11.71 11.53 -13.94
C ILE A 229 10.37 12.00 -14.52
N ARG A 230 10.20 11.93 -15.85
CA ARG A 230 8.94 12.26 -16.52
C ARG A 230 7.81 11.33 -16.02
N ARG A 231 8.05 10.03 -15.98
CA ARG A 231 7.08 9.03 -15.50
C ARG A 231 6.74 9.20 -14.03
N TYR A 232 7.75 9.47 -13.19
CA TYR A 232 7.53 9.79 -11.78
C TYR A 232 6.54 10.95 -11.63
N ARG A 233 6.75 12.05 -12.35
CA ARG A 233 5.87 13.22 -12.32
C ARG A 233 4.46 12.87 -12.78
N MET A 234 4.31 12.11 -13.85
CA MET A 234 2.99 11.68 -14.33
C MET A 234 2.21 10.87 -13.28
N VAL A 235 2.87 9.96 -12.56
CA VAL A 235 2.24 9.18 -11.48
C VAL A 235 1.84 10.09 -10.32
N GLU A 236 2.71 11.00 -9.90
CA GLU A 236 2.42 11.94 -8.83
C GLU A 236 1.28 12.92 -9.18
N ASP A 237 1.24 13.42 -10.40
CA ASP A 237 0.15 14.27 -10.88
C ASP A 237 -1.17 13.49 -10.91
N GLY A 238 -1.15 12.24 -11.38
CA GLY A 238 -2.32 11.38 -11.34
C GLY A 238 -2.82 11.08 -9.91
N ARG A 239 -1.92 10.90 -8.94
CA ARG A 239 -2.30 10.76 -7.52
C ARG A 239 -2.96 12.02 -6.98
N ARG A 240 -2.44 13.22 -7.32
CA ARG A 240 -3.05 14.50 -6.93
C ARG A 240 -4.44 14.66 -7.51
N ASP A 241 -4.63 14.27 -8.78
CA ASP A 241 -5.94 14.33 -9.44
C ASP A 241 -6.95 13.40 -8.77
N VAL A 242 -6.55 12.18 -8.38
CA VAL A 242 -7.40 11.25 -7.64
C VAL A 242 -7.74 11.81 -6.26
N ALA A 243 -6.75 12.28 -5.51
CA ALA A 243 -6.98 12.89 -4.18
C ALA A 243 -7.93 14.09 -4.27
N THR A 244 -7.78 14.93 -5.30
CA THR A 244 -8.68 16.08 -5.54
C THR A 244 -10.10 15.62 -5.82
N ARG A 245 -10.29 14.58 -6.65
CA ARG A 245 -11.62 14.03 -6.94
C ARG A 245 -12.29 13.45 -5.71
N ILE A 246 -11.53 12.74 -4.86
CA ILE A 246 -12.02 12.20 -3.58
C ILE A 246 -12.47 13.34 -2.67
N ALA A 247 -11.63 14.35 -2.45
CA ALA A 247 -11.95 15.50 -1.61
C ALA A 247 -13.21 16.26 -2.08
N VAL A 248 -13.37 16.41 -3.40
CA VAL A 248 -14.60 17.02 -3.97
C VAL A 248 -15.83 16.16 -3.74
N ALA A 249 -15.70 14.82 -3.89
CA ALA A 249 -16.81 13.90 -3.67
C ALA A 249 -17.23 13.87 -2.19
N GLU A 250 -16.27 13.89 -1.27
CA GLU A 250 -16.51 13.96 0.18
C GLU A 250 -17.21 15.26 0.56
N ALA A 251 -16.72 16.41 0.07
CA ALA A 251 -17.35 17.70 0.33
C ALA A 251 -18.81 17.75 -0.14
N ARG A 252 -19.10 17.24 -1.34
CA ARG A 252 -20.47 17.10 -1.86
C ARG A 252 -21.31 16.14 -1.04
N GLY A 253 -20.71 15.03 -0.58
CA GLY A 253 -21.40 14.06 0.27
C GLY A 253 -21.83 14.68 1.61
N ILE A 254 -20.96 15.48 2.23
CA ILE A 254 -21.25 16.21 3.45
C ILE A 254 -22.37 17.21 3.22
N GLU A 255 -22.29 18.05 2.18
CA GLU A 255 -23.31 19.05 1.82
C GLU A 255 -24.70 18.41 1.63
N ILE A 256 -24.76 17.32 0.86
CA ILE A 256 -26.01 16.56 0.64
C ILE A 256 -26.51 15.97 1.96
N GLY A 257 -25.61 15.43 2.79
CA GLY A 257 -25.96 14.85 4.09
C GLY A 257 -26.53 15.88 5.06
N GLU A 258 -25.92 17.05 5.13
CA GLU A 258 -26.38 18.15 5.95
C GLU A 258 -27.75 18.68 5.50
N ALA A 259 -27.92 18.90 4.17
CA ALA A 259 -29.20 19.35 3.62
C ALA A 259 -30.34 18.36 3.93
N ARG A 260 -30.11 17.06 3.69
CA ARG A 260 -31.09 16.01 4.03
C ARG A 260 -31.34 15.91 5.53
N GLY A 261 -30.31 16.05 6.34
CA GLY A 261 -30.42 16.03 7.80
C GLY A 261 -31.29 17.16 8.32
N MET A 262 -31.11 18.37 7.77
CA MET A 262 -31.97 19.54 8.09
C MET A 262 -33.41 19.29 7.67
N GLU A 263 -33.66 18.84 6.45
CA GLU A 263 -35.02 18.56 5.95
C GLU A 263 -35.75 17.52 6.83
N ILE A 264 -35.06 16.38 7.14
CA ILE A 264 -35.62 15.36 8.04
C ILE A 264 -35.88 15.92 9.45
N GLY A 265 -34.93 16.72 9.96
CA GLY A 265 -35.07 17.35 11.27
C GLY A 265 -36.26 18.33 11.35
N GLU A 266 -36.44 19.15 10.32
CA GLU A 266 -37.58 20.05 10.21
C GLU A 266 -38.93 19.33 10.10
N ALA A 267 -38.97 18.29 9.22
CA ALA A 267 -40.18 17.47 9.07
C ALA A 267 -40.56 16.77 10.40
N ARG A 268 -39.60 16.25 11.13
CA ARG A 268 -39.80 15.63 12.43
C ARG A 268 -40.31 16.64 13.45
N LYS A 269 -39.68 17.81 13.54
CA LYS A 269 -40.07 18.88 14.45
C LYS A 269 -41.47 19.37 14.15
N ASN A 270 -41.83 19.54 12.88
CA ASN A 270 -43.16 19.94 12.45
C ASN A 270 -44.23 18.91 12.87
N ARG A 271 -43.94 17.59 12.73
CA ARG A 271 -44.85 16.54 13.21
C ARG A 271 -44.99 16.51 14.73
N GLU A 272 -43.88 16.67 15.46
CA GLU A 272 -43.89 16.76 16.94
C GLU A 272 -44.72 18.00 17.42
N ASN A 273 -44.55 19.15 16.79
CA ASN A 273 -45.32 20.36 17.07
C ASN A 273 -46.80 20.17 16.74
N ALA A 274 -47.09 19.58 15.57
CA ALA A 274 -48.49 19.31 15.17
C ALA A 274 -49.20 18.39 16.16
N ARG A 275 -48.53 17.33 16.63
CA ARG A 275 -49.06 16.43 17.67
C ARG A 275 -49.31 17.18 19.00
N ALA A 276 -48.39 18.04 19.44
CA ALA A 276 -48.55 18.83 20.65
C ALA A 276 -49.74 19.81 20.55
N MET A 277 -49.88 20.48 19.39
CA MET A 277 -50.98 21.43 19.15
C MET A 277 -52.33 20.71 19.08
N LYS A 278 -52.40 19.52 18.44
CA LYS A 278 -53.62 18.69 18.40
C LYS A 278 -54.03 18.25 19.80
N ASN A 279 -53.09 17.81 20.64
CA ASN A 279 -53.36 17.44 22.03
C ASN A 279 -53.80 18.64 22.89
N ALA A 280 -53.38 19.86 22.53
CA ALA A 280 -53.82 21.11 23.18
C ALA A 280 -55.19 21.62 22.70
N GLY A 281 -55.85 20.92 21.76
CA GLY A 281 -57.17 21.24 21.25
C GLY A 281 -57.19 22.38 20.22
N ILE A 282 -56.09 22.66 19.55
CA ILE A 282 -56.04 23.63 18.45
C ILE A 282 -56.71 23.03 17.20
N GLU A 283 -57.45 23.84 16.45
CA GLU A 283 -58.13 23.42 15.22
C GLU A 283 -57.13 22.93 14.17
N ILE A 284 -57.46 21.81 13.47
CA ILE A 284 -56.62 21.14 12.49
C ILE A 284 -56.19 22.10 11.37
N ALA A 285 -57.10 22.93 10.87
CA ALA A 285 -56.77 23.93 9.84
C ALA A 285 -55.68 24.94 10.28
N VAL A 286 -55.69 25.32 11.54
CA VAL A 286 -54.66 26.23 12.12
C VAL A 286 -53.33 25.50 12.26
N ILE A 287 -53.35 24.23 12.69
CA ILE A 287 -52.12 23.40 12.79
C ILE A 287 -51.52 23.23 11.40
N ALA A 288 -52.32 22.93 10.37
CA ALA A 288 -51.87 22.78 8.98
C ALA A 288 -51.17 24.07 8.49
N GLN A 289 -51.75 25.25 8.77
CA GLN A 289 -51.17 26.52 8.39
C GLN A 289 -49.81 26.81 9.06
N ILE A 290 -49.65 26.38 10.32
CA ILE A 290 -48.41 26.65 11.09
C ILE A 290 -47.30 25.66 10.76
N THR A 291 -47.67 24.37 10.56
CA THR A 291 -46.67 23.30 10.41
C THR A 291 -46.38 22.90 8.97
N GLY A 292 -47.25 23.31 8.02
CA GLY A 292 -47.15 22.94 6.62
C GLY A 292 -47.52 21.50 6.34
N LEU A 293 -48.05 20.74 7.33
CA LEU A 293 -48.53 19.36 7.15
C LEU A 293 -49.97 19.42 6.62
N ASP A 294 -50.37 18.41 5.85
CA ASP A 294 -51.77 18.32 5.41
C ASP A 294 -52.69 17.87 6.55
N GLU A 295 -54.00 18.19 6.41
CA GLU A 295 -54.95 17.88 7.45
C GLU A 295 -55.11 16.40 7.74
N ALA A 296 -54.96 15.55 6.74
CA ALA A 296 -55.02 14.08 6.88
C ALA A 296 -53.81 13.54 7.65
N GLU A 297 -52.60 14.10 7.39
CA GLU A 297 -51.40 13.81 8.20
C GLU A 297 -51.58 14.18 9.66
N ILE A 298 -52.15 15.36 9.92
CA ILE A 298 -52.42 15.85 11.28
C ILE A 298 -53.48 15.00 11.97
N GLU A 299 -54.54 14.54 11.25
CA GLU A 299 -55.55 13.65 11.80
C GLU A 299 -54.97 12.28 12.21
N ALA A 300 -53.95 11.80 11.50
CA ALA A 300 -53.27 10.52 11.77
C ALA A 300 -52.26 10.60 12.92
N LEU A 301 -51.86 11.79 13.36
CA LEU A 301 -50.93 11.98 14.50
C LEU A 301 -51.62 11.77 15.86
#